data_f74a6dd59f87031bb1ee91a5761db5b2
#
_entry.id   f74a6dd59f87031bb1ee91a5761db5b2
#
_cell.length_a   1.000
_cell.length_b   1.000
_cell.length_c   1.000
_cell.angle_alpha   90.00
_cell.angle_beta   90.00
_cell.angle_gamma   90.00
#
_symmetry.space_group_name_H-M   'P 1'
#
loop_
_entity.id
_entity.type
_entity.pdbx_description
1 polymer ?
#
loop_
_entity_poly.entity_id
_entity_poly.type
_entity_poly.pdbx_seq_one_letter_code
_entity_poly.pdbx_strand_id
1 'polypeptide(L)'
;MKLDKKRVALFVAAVLTVVVVIVALGIRKSKGADVLDKAENVSLNCRLENGMSDFAGVEKMDARVLKYMSYWHLNGTQLAVIRNDSLVFCKGYGICDSCPTPENPDSTLAMRPGNIMRVASVSKLITAVGIMKLQEEGRLRLDDQVFGPEGILCDSTYAIPEKSLKDYSKITVEHLLRHQAGFRRDPVFSALDVTKQLGLENPPTLGDYCGLVLNRKLRFAPGKSNSYSNFGYMLLTEIIERVSGEEYEEYIRKHVLEPCGCYDMHIANNYYEEKYPNESRYFVHEGDGKVVQEYNGSGRMVERCYGGNDINLLKGAGAWVCSAAELALLVASIDGKPGLEDILLPESVEDMIWCRRKEDYAIGWNETNPKKGWIRTGTLAGTNAVIKYFPDGECWIFLSNTSTWKGPNHFRYTCQLFDKLRKDYSAAIPSRNLFEI
;
A
#
# COMPACT_ATOMS: atom_id res chain seq x y z
N MET A 1 60.93 26.84 17.43
CA MET A 1 59.93 27.79 16.88
C MET A 1 58.86 27.99 17.95
N LYS A 2 58.89 29.08 18.72
CA LYS A 2 57.89 29.34 19.80
C LYS A 2 56.62 29.86 19.16
N LEU A 3 55.56 29.09 19.23
CA LEU A 3 54.21 29.55 18.80
C LEU A 3 53.82 30.80 19.63
N ASP A 4 53.47 31.86 18.93
CA ASP A 4 52.99 33.10 19.52
C ASP A 4 51.65 32.84 20.28
N LYS A 5 51.72 32.94 21.61
CA LYS A 5 50.58 32.71 22.52
C LYS A 5 49.35 33.54 22.16
N LYS A 6 49.52 34.73 21.57
CA LYS A 6 48.42 35.58 21.10
C LYS A 6 47.68 34.99 19.88
N ARG A 7 48.42 34.38 18.94
CA ARG A 7 47.79 33.73 17.76
C ARG A 7 47.05 32.46 18.15
N VAL A 8 47.57 31.68 19.11
CA VAL A 8 46.88 30.50 19.64
C VAL A 8 45.60 30.88 20.38
N ALA A 9 45.64 31.95 21.20
CA ALA A 9 44.44 32.45 21.90
C ALA A 9 43.36 32.96 20.95
N LEU A 10 43.75 33.66 19.86
CA LEU A 10 42.79 34.12 18.83
C LEU A 10 42.16 32.94 18.07
N PHE A 11 42.92 31.90 17.75
CA PHE A 11 42.44 30.71 17.07
C PHE A 11 41.43 29.94 17.96
N VAL A 12 41.77 29.74 19.24
CA VAL A 12 40.88 29.10 20.21
C VAL A 12 39.59 29.91 20.42
N ALA A 13 39.66 31.24 20.49
CA ALA A 13 38.47 32.09 20.57
C ALA A 13 37.60 32.01 19.32
N ALA A 14 38.18 31.98 18.12
CA ALA A 14 37.45 31.81 16.86
C ALA A 14 36.76 30.45 16.77
N VAL A 15 37.39 29.36 17.18
CA VAL A 15 36.84 28.02 17.21
C VAL A 15 35.67 27.93 18.23
N LEU A 16 35.86 28.51 19.43
CA LEU A 16 34.78 28.59 20.44
C LEU A 16 33.57 29.39 19.92
N THR A 17 33.78 30.49 19.22
CA THR A 17 32.70 31.29 18.64
C THR A 17 31.92 30.50 17.57
N VAL A 18 32.64 29.74 16.70
CA VAL A 18 31.98 28.89 15.68
C VAL A 18 31.18 27.75 16.35
N VAL A 19 31.71 27.12 17.38
CA VAL A 19 31.03 26.07 18.14
C VAL A 19 29.74 26.62 18.81
N VAL A 20 29.83 27.81 19.43
CA VAL A 20 28.69 28.47 20.06
C VAL A 20 27.62 28.82 19.02
N VAL A 21 28.01 29.29 17.83
CA VAL A 21 27.08 29.60 16.73
C VAL A 21 26.42 28.33 16.20
N ILE A 22 27.18 27.23 16.02
CA ILE A 22 26.63 25.93 15.59
C ILE A 22 25.65 25.38 16.63
N VAL A 23 26.00 25.45 17.91
CA VAL A 23 25.12 25.01 19.02
C VAL A 23 23.88 25.89 19.11
N ALA A 24 24.02 27.21 18.96
CA ALA A 24 22.87 28.14 18.97
C ALA A 24 21.94 27.95 17.75
N LEU A 25 22.49 27.64 16.57
CA LEU A 25 21.71 27.30 15.37
C LEU A 25 21.05 25.93 15.51
N GLY A 26 21.74 24.93 16.12
CA GLY A 26 21.18 23.63 16.45
C GLY A 26 20.04 23.73 17.47
N ILE A 27 20.21 24.54 18.53
CA ILE A 27 19.17 24.80 19.53
C ILE A 27 17.98 25.60 18.95
N ARG A 28 18.22 26.51 17.99
CA ARG A 28 17.15 27.20 17.27
C ARG A 28 16.36 26.26 16.34
N LYS A 29 17.05 25.30 15.68
CA LYS A 29 16.41 24.25 14.87
C LYS A 29 15.61 23.28 15.74
N SER A 30 16.13 22.86 16.91
CA SER A 30 15.43 21.98 17.83
C SER A 30 14.22 22.68 18.49
N LYS A 31 14.34 23.96 18.86
CA LYS A 31 13.19 24.72 19.41
C LYS A 31 12.12 25.04 18.36
N GLY A 32 12.47 25.13 17.09
CA GLY A 32 11.50 25.22 15.98
C GLY A 32 10.79 23.89 15.72
N ALA A 33 11.50 22.77 15.82
CA ALA A 33 10.94 21.43 15.71
C ALA A 33 10.00 21.10 16.89
N ASP A 34 10.41 21.42 18.13
CA ASP A 34 9.59 21.18 19.34
C ASP A 34 8.28 22.00 19.40
N VAL A 35 8.12 23.05 18.60
CA VAL A 35 6.87 23.85 18.55
C VAL A 35 5.95 23.33 17.43
N LEU A 36 6.49 22.64 16.40
CA LEU A 36 5.71 21.94 15.37
C LEU A 36 5.23 20.55 15.86
N ASP A 37 5.86 19.98 16.89
CA ASP A 37 5.57 18.66 17.45
C ASP A 37 4.35 18.60 18.39
N LYS A 38 3.52 19.64 18.41
CA LYS A 38 2.24 19.70 19.15
C LYS A 38 1.03 20.02 18.29
N ALA A 39 1.13 19.99 16.97
CA ALA A 39 -0.04 19.75 16.16
C ALA A 39 -0.43 18.27 16.36
N GLU A 40 -1.56 18.03 16.98
CA GLU A 40 -2.14 16.68 17.11
C GLU A 40 -2.02 15.97 15.77
N ASN A 41 -1.52 14.72 15.77
CA ASN A 41 -1.43 13.83 14.61
C ASN A 41 -2.85 13.46 14.15
N VAL A 42 -3.56 14.42 13.58
CA VAL A 42 -4.93 14.26 13.11
C VAL A 42 -4.89 13.82 11.66
N SER A 43 -5.46 12.63 11.38
CA SER A 43 -5.60 12.11 10.03
C SER A 43 -6.28 13.12 9.10
N LEU A 44 -5.80 13.20 7.88
CA LEU A 44 -6.40 13.95 6.77
C LEU A 44 -7.88 13.55 6.57
N ASN A 45 -8.22 12.31 6.87
CA ASN A 45 -9.58 11.75 6.76
C ASN A 45 -10.61 12.48 7.63
N CYS A 46 -10.20 13.03 8.77
CA CYS A 46 -11.09 13.78 9.67
C CYS A 46 -11.38 15.20 9.18
N ARG A 47 -10.59 15.71 8.23
CA ARG A 47 -10.64 17.11 7.77
C ARG A 47 -11.29 17.28 6.40
N LEU A 48 -11.28 16.23 5.56
CA LEU A 48 -11.76 16.27 4.19
C LEU A 48 -13.27 16.07 4.06
N GLU A 49 -13.91 16.95 3.27
CA GLU A 49 -15.30 16.84 2.87
C GLU A 49 -15.46 16.93 1.34
N ASN A 50 -16.54 16.33 0.80
CA ASN A 50 -16.82 16.31 -0.64
C ASN A 50 -16.86 17.71 -1.25
N GLY A 51 -17.47 18.69 -0.55
CA GLY A 51 -17.60 20.06 -1.04
C GLY A 51 -16.26 20.80 -1.23
N MET A 52 -15.20 20.37 -0.57
CA MET A 52 -13.85 20.95 -0.74
C MET A 52 -13.27 20.68 -2.13
N SER A 53 -13.81 19.71 -2.87
CA SER A 53 -13.43 19.39 -4.24
C SER A 53 -14.30 20.06 -5.30
N ASP A 54 -15.23 20.92 -4.93
CA ASP A 54 -16.11 21.58 -5.87
C ASP A 54 -15.38 22.67 -6.68
N PHE A 55 -15.75 22.77 -7.96
CA PHE A 55 -15.28 23.78 -8.91
C PHE A 55 -16.33 23.98 -10.00
N ALA A 56 -16.20 25.04 -10.80
CA ALA A 56 -17.14 25.34 -11.88
C ALA A 56 -17.17 24.21 -12.93
N GLY A 57 -18.28 23.49 -13.03
CA GLY A 57 -18.47 22.36 -13.94
C GLY A 57 -18.18 21.01 -13.31
N VAL A 58 -17.93 20.92 -12.00
CA VAL A 58 -17.73 19.66 -11.28
C VAL A 58 -18.92 18.69 -11.44
N GLU A 59 -20.13 19.21 -11.52
CA GLU A 59 -21.36 18.43 -11.72
C GLU A 59 -21.34 17.57 -13.01
N LYS A 60 -20.64 18.01 -14.04
CA LYS A 60 -20.44 17.25 -15.28
C LYS A 60 -19.44 16.12 -15.09
N MET A 61 -18.39 16.35 -14.32
CA MET A 61 -17.41 15.34 -13.94
C MET A 61 -18.07 14.30 -13.04
N ASP A 62 -18.81 14.76 -12.00
CA ASP A 62 -19.58 13.89 -11.09
C ASP A 62 -20.56 13.00 -11.84
N ALA A 63 -21.34 13.57 -12.78
CA ALA A 63 -22.27 12.81 -13.61
C ALA A 63 -21.57 11.70 -14.41
N ARG A 64 -20.34 11.94 -14.87
CA ARG A 64 -19.55 10.93 -15.60
C ARG A 64 -19.07 9.81 -14.69
N VAL A 65 -18.63 10.15 -13.47
CA VAL A 65 -18.24 9.16 -12.45
C VAL A 65 -19.47 8.33 -12.06
N LEU A 66 -20.59 8.95 -11.76
CA LEU A 66 -21.85 8.26 -11.43
C LEU A 66 -22.34 7.36 -12.55
N LYS A 67 -22.25 7.81 -13.81
CA LYS A 67 -22.57 6.95 -14.97
C LYS A 67 -21.64 5.73 -15.07
N TYR A 68 -20.36 5.89 -14.77
CA TYR A 68 -19.41 4.79 -14.72
C TYR A 68 -19.76 3.82 -13.59
N MET A 69 -20.05 4.32 -12.39
CA MET A 69 -20.50 3.50 -11.25
C MET A 69 -21.77 2.71 -11.58
N SER A 70 -22.79 3.36 -12.16
CA SER A 70 -24.04 2.71 -12.57
C SER A 70 -23.79 1.58 -13.58
N TYR A 71 -22.95 1.82 -14.61
CA TYR A 71 -22.61 0.80 -15.62
C TYR A 71 -21.91 -0.43 -15.01
N TRP A 72 -21.03 -0.22 -14.02
CA TRP A 72 -20.27 -1.29 -13.37
C TRP A 72 -20.94 -1.82 -12.09
N HIS A 73 -22.11 -1.33 -11.73
CA HIS A 73 -22.85 -1.66 -10.50
C HIS A 73 -22.01 -1.45 -9.23
N LEU A 74 -21.26 -0.32 -9.18
CA LEU A 74 -20.45 0.04 -8.02
C LEU A 74 -21.32 0.77 -6.99
N ASN A 75 -21.31 0.31 -5.73
CA ASN A 75 -22.07 0.93 -4.64
C ASN A 75 -21.41 2.19 -4.14
N GLY A 76 -20.10 2.16 -3.87
CA GLY A 76 -19.34 3.29 -3.38
C GLY A 76 -17.95 3.37 -3.99
N THR A 77 -17.48 4.59 -4.22
CA THR A 77 -16.15 4.86 -4.74
C THR A 77 -15.56 6.14 -4.16
N GLN A 78 -14.24 6.22 -4.17
CA GLN A 78 -13.49 7.46 -3.97
C GLN A 78 -12.62 7.73 -5.18
N LEU A 79 -12.50 9.00 -5.56
CA LEU A 79 -11.63 9.49 -6.61
C LEU A 79 -10.73 10.59 -6.04
N ALA A 80 -9.42 10.44 -6.16
CA ALA A 80 -8.44 11.46 -5.79
C ALA A 80 -7.54 11.81 -6.97
N VAL A 81 -7.11 13.06 -7.04
CA VAL A 81 -6.19 13.57 -8.06
C VAL A 81 -5.08 14.36 -7.39
N ILE A 82 -3.85 13.95 -7.66
CA ILE A 82 -2.62 14.66 -7.30
C ILE A 82 -2.11 15.40 -8.52
N ARG A 83 -1.64 16.62 -8.35
CA ARG A 83 -0.94 17.39 -9.36
C ARG A 83 0.16 18.21 -8.69
N ASN A 84 1.41 18.05 -9.15
CA ASN A 84 2.58 18.71 -8.57
C ASN A 84 2.60 18.53 -7.03
N ASP A 85 2.50 17.29 -6.56
CA ASP A 85 2.48 16.85 -5.16
C ASP A 85 1.43 17.53 -4.27
N SER A 86 0.41 18.07 -4.88
CA SER A 86 -0.76 18.64 -4.20
C SER A 86 -1.98 17.79 -4.47
N LEU A 87 -2.75 17.47 -3.44
CA LEU A 87 -4.08 16.88 -3.59
C LEU A 87 -5.05 17.96 -4.07
N VAL A 88 -5.32 17.97 -5.37
CA VAL A 88 -6.18 19.01 -5.98
C VAL A 88 -7.67 18.63 -5.99
N PHE A 89 -7.97 17.34 -5.84
CA PHE A 89 -9.33 16.80 -5.83
C PHE A 89 -9.39 15.50 -5.03
N CYS A 90 -10.40 15.38 -4.13
CA CYS A 90 -10.73 14.15 -3.45
C CYS A 90 -12.21 14.11 -3.12
N LYS A 91 -12.97 13.14 -3.68
CA LYS A 91 -14.41 13.05 -3.52
C LYS A 91 -14.89 11.61 -3.40
N GLY A 92 -15.84 11.39 -2.50
CA GLY A 92 -16.57 10.13 -2.36
C GLY A 92 -17.89 10.16 -3.12
N TYR A 93 -18.29 9.03 -3.70
CA TYR A 93 -19.53 8.87 -4.46
C TYR A 93 -20.26 7.61 -4.04
N GLY A 94 -21.59 7.68 -3.95
CA GLY A 94 -22.45 6.53 -3.65
C GLY A 94 -22.45 6.17 -2.16
N ILE A 95 -22.47 4.87 -1.87
CA ILE A 95 -22.79 4.32 -0.56
C ILE A 95 -21.54 3.82 0.15
N CYS A 96 -21.32 4.30 1.37
CA CYS A 96 -20.29 3.79 2.28
C CYS A 96 -20.77 2.54 3.02
N ASP A 97 -21.96 2.61 3.66
CA ASP A 97 -22.52 1.52 4.45
C ASP A 97 -24.06 1.56 4.47
N SER A 98 -24.67 0.50 4.93
CA SER A 98 -26.10 0.46 5.27
C SER A 98 -26.29 1.04 6.67
N CYS A 99 -27.34 1.81 6.84
CA CYS A 99 -27.71 2.41 8.13
C CYS A 99 -29.24 2.24 8.36
N PRO A 100 -29.75 0.99 8.40
CA PRO A 100 -31.20 0.75 8.52
C PRO A 100 -31.70 1.31 9.84
N THR A 101 -32.85 2.00 9.79
CA THR A 101 -33.62 2.41 10.95
C THR A 101 -35.02 1.78 10.89
N PRO A 102 -35.76 1.71 12.01
CA PRO A 102 -37.15 1.19 11.99
C PRO A 102 -38.03 1.95 11.01
N GLU A 103 -37.79 3.26 10.83
CA GLU A 103 -38.57 4.15 9.95
C GLU A 103 -38.08 4.08 8.49
N ASN A 104 -36.80 3.73 8.27
CA ASN A 104 -36.20 3.63 6.94
C ASN A 104 -35.21 2.45 6.87
N PRO A 105 -35.73 1.23 6.55
CA PRO A 105 -34.88 0.03 6.45
C PRO A 105 -33.81 0.09 5.34
N ASP A 106 -33.99 0.93 4.33
CA ASP A 106 -33.08 1.10 3.19
C ASP A 106 -32.11 2.28 3.35
N SER A 107 -32.09 2.89 4.54
CA SER A 107 -31.18 4.01 4.83
C SER A 107 -29.71 3.61 4.65
N THR A 108 -28.94 4.51 4.05
CA THR A 108 -27.51 4.31 3.76
C THR A 108 -26.68 5.51 4.18
N LEU A 109 -25.41 5.25 4.50
CA LEU A 109 -24.40 6.28 4.72
C LEU A 109 -23.72 6.60 3.39
N ALA A 110 -23.62 7.90 3.07
CA ALA A 110 -22.92 8.36 1.87
C ALA A 110 -21.41 8.18 2.00
N MET A 111 -20.74 7.85 0.89
CA MET A 111 -19.29 7.78 0.80
C MET A 111 -18.68 9.19 0.93
N ARG A 112 -17.66 9.31 1.78
CA ARG A 112 -16.89 10.56 2.02
C ARG A 112 -15.41 10.35 1.69
N PRO A 113 -14.62 11.41 1.47
CA PRO A 113 -13.18 11.30 1.26
C PRO A 113 -12.44 10.61 2.40
N GLY A 114 -12.89 10.79 3.64
CA GLY A 114 -12.28 10.23 4.84
C GLY A 114 -12.72 8.81 5.20
N ASN A 115 -13.59 8.15 4.40
CA ASN A 115 -13.87 6.73 4.61
C ASN A 115 -12.68 5.89 4.16
N ILE A 116 -12.31 4.89 4.96
CA ILE A 116 -11.29 3.93 4.59
C ILE A 116 -11.91 2.69 3.98
N MET A 117 -11.16 2.02 3.11
CA MET A 117 -11.55 0.75 2.52
C MET A 117 -10.33 -0.07 2.11
N ARG A 118 -10.52 -1.39 1.96
CA ARG A 118 -9.48 -2.31 1.49
C ARG A 118 -8.93 -1.85 0.16
N VAL A 119 -7.60 -1.85 0.05
CA VAL A 119 -6.91 -1.52 -1.20
C VAL A 119 -6.32 -2.76 -1.88
N ALA A 120 -6.56 -3.93 -1.29
CA ALA A 120 -6.10 -5.21 -1.83
C ALA A 120 -4.61 -5.17 -2.18
N SER A 121 -4.22 -5.62 -3.37
CA SER A 121 -2.81 -5.69 -3.76
C SER A 121 -2.08 -4.33 -3.88
N VAL A 122 -2.75 -3.19 -3.71
CA VAL A 122 -2.05 -1.92 -3.51
C VAL A 122 -1.21 -1.95 -2.24
N SER A 123 -1.59 -2.75 -1.24
CA SER A 123 -0.81 -3.05 -0.02
C SER A 123 0.64 -3.42 -0.30
N LYS A 124 0.91 -4.06 -1.45
CA LYS A 124 2.28 -4.44 -1.82
C LYS A 124 3.19 -3.24 -2.09
N LEU A 125 2.64 -2.10 -2.51
CA LEU A 125 3.40 -0.87 -2.63
C LEU A 125 3.90 -0.40 -1.25
N ILE A 126 3.02 -0.44 -0.26
CA ILE A 126 3.34 -0.08 1.13
C ILE A 126 4.44 -0.99 1.70
N THR A 127 4.30 -2.31 1.50
CA THR A 127 5.32 -3.29 1.91
C THR A 127 6.66 -3.06 1.22
N ALA A 128 6.63 -2.74 -0.09
CA ALA A 128 7.84 -2.47 -0.86
C ALA A 128 8.56 -1.23 -0.31
N VAL A 129 7.83 -0.16 0.02
CA VAL A 129 8.41 1.03 0.66
C VAL A 129 9.05 0.67 2.01
N GLY A 130 8.41 -0.17 2.83
CA GLY A 130 8.99 -0.65 4.10
C GLY A 130 10.31 -1.41 3.91
N ILE A 131 10.41 -2.27 2.88
CA ILE A 131 11.68 -2.95 2.52
C ILE A 131 12.73 -1.94 2.06
N MET A 132 12.37 -0.95 1.24
CA MET A 132 13.30 0.08 0.78
C MET A 132 13.81 0.93 1.95
N LYS A 133 12.98 1.23 2.96
CA LYS A 133 13.42 1.89 4.19
C LYS A 133 14.49 1.08 4.93
N LEU A 134 14.27 -0.22 5.11
CA LEU A 134 15.27 -1.11 5.72
C LEU A 134 16.57 -1.17 4.93
N GLN A 135 16.50 -1.09 3.60
CA GLN A 135 17.67 -1.01 2.74
C GLN A 135 18.43 0.31 2.94
N GLU A 136 17.73 1.46 2.96
CA GLU A 136 18.33 2.77 3.22
C GLU A 136 19.01 2.86 4.59
N GLU A 137 18.45 2.18 5.59
CA GLU A 137 18.99 2.04 6.93
C GLU A 137 20.20 1.08 6.99
N GLY A 138 20.54 0.41 5.90
CA GLY A 138 21.60 -0.60 5.84
C GLY A 138 21.32 -1.87 6.64
N ARG A 139 20.06 -2.14 6.98
CA ARG A 139 19.62 -3.29 7.78
C ARG A 139 19.37 -4.54 6.95
N LEU A 140 19.11 -4.38 5.65
CA LEU A 140 19.06 -5.45 4.65
C LEU A 140 19.54 -4.94 3.30
N ARG A 141 19.81 -5.87 2.38
CA ARG A 141 20.13 -5.59 0.98
C ARG A 141 19.13 -6.32 0.09
N LEU A 142 18.81 -5.77 -1.08
CA LEU A 142 17.89 -6.44 -2.03
C LEU A 142 18.46 -7.77 -2.54
N ASP A 143 19.79 -7.96 -2.56
CA ASP A 143 20.46 -9.19 -2.93
C ASP A 143 20.66 -10.19 -1.77
N ASP A 144 20.22 -9.87 -0.55
CA ASP A 144 20.25 -10.81 0.56
C ASP A 144 19.42 -12.05 0.27
N GLN A 145 19.97 -13.21 0.64
CA GLN A 145 19.29 -14.49 0.52
C GLN A 145 18.09 -14.56 1.46
N VAL A 146 16.97 -15.10 0.94
CA VAL A 146 15.77 -15.32 1.76
C VAL A 146 15.84 -16.64 2.52
N PHE A 147 16.25 -17.72 1.86
CA PHE A 147 16.22 -19.09 2.41
C PHE A 147 17.60 -19.72 2.50
N GLY A 148 17.70 -20.73 3.35
CA GLY A 148 18.93 -21.50 3.56
C GLY A 148 19.67 -21.05 4.83
N PRO A 149 20.82 -21.69 5.14
CA PRO A 149 21.56 -21.42 6.40
C PRO A 149 21.98 -19.96 6.56
N GLU A 150 22.28 -19.27 5.46
CA GLU A 150 22.69 -17.86 5.42
C GLU A 150 21.51 -16.92 5.09
N GLY A 151 20.29 -17.46 4.94
CA GLY A 151 19.11 -16.69 4.58
C GLY A 151 18.48 -15.96 5.76
N ILE A 152 17.74 -14.91 5.49
CA ILE A 152 17.00 -14.14 6.51
C ILE A 152 15.97 -15.05 7.20
N LEU A 153 15.29 -15.92 6.43
CA LEU A 153 14.30 -16.90 6.91
C LEU A 153 14.96 -18.28 6.98
N CYS A 154 15.76 -18.54 8.01
CA CYS A 154 16.60 -19.75 8.15
C CYS A 154 16.10 -20.74 9.20
N ASP A 155 15.04 -20.46 9.95
CA ASP A 155 14.51 -21.38 10.95
C ASP A 155 13.63 -22.50 10.36
N SER A 156 13.18 -23.42 11.23
CA SER A 156 12.42 -24.60 10.82
C SER A 156 11.09 -24.32 10.11
N THR A 157 10.47 -23.16 10.35
CA THR A 157 9.23 -22.74 9.67
C THR A 157 9.42 -22.63 8.15
N TYR A 158 10.61 -22.21 7.74
CA TYR A 158 10.99 -21.97 6.33
C TYR A 158 11.93 -23.06 5.79
N ALA A 159 11.92 -24.26 6.42
CA ALA A 159 12.80 -25.36 6.03
C ALA A 159 12.58 -25.77 4.56
N ILE A 160 13.68 -25.83 3.81
CA ILE A 160 13.71 -26.26 2.43
C ILE A 160 14.26 -27.69 2.37
N PRO A 161 13.59 -28.62 1.65
CA PRO A 161 14.16 -29.95 1.43
C PRO A 161 15.54 -29.88 0.78
N GLU A 162 16.50 -30.69 1.26
CA GLU A 162 17.90 -30.68 0.84
C GLU A 162 18.06 -30.72 -0.70
N LYS A 163 17.26 -31.56 -1.39
CA LYS A 163 17.24 -31.67 -2.86
C LYS A 163 16.86 -30.37 -3.59
N SER A 164 16.21 -29.42 -2.91
CA SER A 164 15.74 -28.14 -3.47
C SER A 164 16.54 -26.95 -2.94
N LEU A 165 17.33 -27.13 -1.88
CA LEU A 165 18.04 -26.07 -1.19
C LEU A 165 18.91 -25.22 -2.11
N LYS A 166 19.66 -25.87 -3.03
CA LYS A 166 20.51 -25.18 -4.03
C LYS A 166 19.75 -24.18 -4.90
N ASP A 167 18.47 -24.41 -5.18
CA ASP A 167 17.67 -23.51 -6.02
C ASP A 167 17.00 -22.44 -5.16
N TYR A 168 16.47 -22.79 -4.00
CA TYR A 168 15.83 -21.87 -3.09
C TYR A 168 16.81 -20.86 -2.46
N SER A 169 18.05 -21.25 -2.17
CA SER A 169 19.09 -20.36 -1.66
C SER A 169 19.51 -19.25 -2.64
N LYS A 170 19.06 -19.31 -3.90
CA LYS A 170 19.24 -18.22 -4.88
C LYS A 170 18.13 -17.18 -4.85
N ILE A 171 17.07 -17.43 -4.08
CA ILE A 171 15.97 -16.46 -3.95
C ILE A 171 16.45 -15.33 -3.05
N THR A 172 16.39 -14.10 -3.57
CA THR A 172 16.73 -12.88 -2.86
C THR A 172 15.48 -12.07 -2.51
N VAL A 173 15.63 -11.06 -1.68
CA VAL A 173 14.57 -10.09 -1.35
C VAL A 173 14.02 -9.44 -2.63
N GLU A 174 14.91 -9.04 -3.57
CA GLU A 174 14.48 -8.48 -4.85
C GLU A 174 13.62 -9.45 -5.67
N HIS A 175 13.95 -10.74 -5.67
CA HIS A 175 13.15 -11.74 -6.38
C HIS A 175 11.73 -11.85 -5.81
N LEU A 176 11.53 -11.68 -4.50
CA LEU A 176 10.21 -11.62 -3.90
C LEU A 176 9.46 -10.35 -4.32
N LEU A 177 10.09 -9.18 -4.21
CA LEU A 177 9.52 -7.88 -4.58
C LEU A 177 9.07 -7.83 -6.04
N ARG A 178 9.86 -8.41 -6.95
CA ARG A 178 9.61 -8.44 -8.40
C ARG A 178 8.83 -9.67 -8.88
N HIS A 179 8.29 -10.50 -7.97
CA HIS A 179 7.57 -11.74 -8.32
C HIS A 179 8.39 -12.72 -9.17
N GLN A 180 9.71 -12.80 -8.93
CA GLN A 180 10.67 -13.59 -9.69
C GLN A 180 11.24 -14.80 -8.91
N ALA A 181 10.67 -15.11 -7.74
CA ALA A 181 11.11 -16.24 -6.92
C ALA A 181 10.87 -17.61 -7.57
N GLY A 182 9.88 -17.72 -8.43
CA GLY A 182 9.59 -18.98 -9.15
C GLY A 182 8.74 -19.99 -8.38
N PHE A 183 8.02 -19.58 -7.34
CA PHE A 183 7.11 -20.47 -6.61
C PHE A 183 6.10 -21.12 -7.55
N ARG A 184 5.94 -22.45 -7.44
CA ARG A 184 5.06 -23.22 -8.30
C ARG A 184 3.58 -23.07 -7.93
N ARG A 185 3.28 -22.76 -6.68
CA ARG A 185 1.94 -22.66 -6.12
C ARG A 185 1.84 -21.39 -5.27
N ASP A 186 0.67 -20.77 -5.29
CA ASP A 186 0.28 -19.67 -4.40
C ASP A 186 -1.13 -19.95 -3.85
N PRO A 187 -1.26 -20.72 -2.75
CA PRO A 187 -2.54 -21.17 -2.22
C PRO A 187 -3.21 -20.16 -1.28
N VAL A 188 -2.74 -18.93 -1.20
CA VAL A 188 -3.09 -17.95 -0.18
C VAL A 188 -4.60 -17.62 -0.15
N PHE A 189 -5.29 -17.66 -1.31
CA PHE A 189 -6.74 -17.49 -1.40
C PHE A 189 -7.55 -18.78 -1.35
N SER A 190 -6.95 -19.87 -0.89
CA SER A 190 -7.57 -21.18 -0.78
C SER A 190 -7.52 -21.72 0.65
N ALA A 191 -7.66 -20.85 1.66
CA ALA A 191 -7.50 -21.22 3.08
C ALA A 191 -8.36 -22.43 3.46
N LEU A 192 -9.65 -22.44 3.08
CA LEU A 192 -10.55 -23.57 3.33
C LEU A 192 -10.07 -24.89 2.70
N ASP A 193 -9.55 -24.84 1.47
CA ASP A 193 -9.02 -26.04 0.80
C ASP A 193 -7.72 -26.51 1.46
N VAL A 194 -6.89 -25.56 1.90
CA VAL A 194 -5.65 -25.87 2.65
C VAL A 194 -5.97 -26.50 4.01
N THR A 195 -6.94 -25.93 4.76
CA THR A 195 -7.44 -26.51 6.02
C THR A 195 -7.86 -27.98 5.81
N LYS A 196 -8.69 -28.24 4.79
CA LYS A 196 -9.15 -29.59 4.47
C LYS A 196 -8.01 -30.51 3.99
N GLN A 197 -7.09 -30.00 3.14
CA GLN A 197 -5.97 -30.77 2.61
C GLN A 197 -5.00 -31.24 3.70
N LEU A 198 -4.76 -30.39 4.69
CA LEU A 198 -3.84 -30.67 5.79
C LEU A 198 -4.52 -31.28 7.03
N GLY A 199 -5.86 -31.34 7.06
CA GLY A 199 -6.63 -31.82 8.21
C GLY A 199 -6.49 -30.92 9.44
N LEU A 200 -6.40 -29.62 9.24
CA LEU A 200 -6.20 -28.63 10.31
C LEU A 200 -7.52 -28.41 11.09
N GLU A 201 -7.41 -28.26 12.39
CA GLU A 201 -8.52 -27.85 13.25
C GLU A 201 -8.74 -26.33 13.27
N ASN A 202 -7.71 -25.55 12.90
CA ASN A 202 -7.70 -24.10 12.86
C ASN A 202 -7.36 -23.60 11.44
N PRO A 203 -7.59 -22.31 11.11
CA PRO A 203 -7.17 -21.73 9.84
C PRO A 203 -5.67 -21.92 9.60
N PRO A 204 -5.24 -22.06 8.32
CA PRO A 204 -3.83 -22.22 8.02
C PRO A 204 -3.02 -21.01 8.46
N THR A 205 -1.91 -21.25 9.10
CA THR A 205 -0.88 -20.27 9.42
C THR A 205 0.05 -20.03 8.23
N LEU A 206 0.89 -18.99 8.28
CA LEU A 206 1.96 -18.83 7.28
C LEU A 206 2.90 -20.04 7.23
N GLY A 207 3.18 -20.68 8.38
CA GLY A 207 3.97 -21.91 8.44
C GLY A 207 3.35 -23.06 7.64
N ASP A 208 2.03 -23.21 7.68
CA ASP A 208 1.31 -24.22 6.89
C ASP A 208 1.42 -23.94 5.38
N TYR A 209 1.32 -22.68 4.97
CA TYR A 209 1.57 -22.27 3.58
C TYR A 209 3.02 -22.51 3.17
N CYS A 210 4.00 -22.23 4.06
CA CYS A 210 5.41 -22.57 3.82
C CYS A 210 5.59 -24.07 3.58
N GLY A 211 5.02 -24.93 4.42
CA GLY A 211 5.04 -26.38 4.24
C GLY A 211 4.49 -26.82 2.87
N LEU A 212 3.45 -26.16 2.36
CA LEU A 212 2.86 -26.50 1.06
C LEU A 212 3.66 -25.98 -0.14
N VAL A 213 4.27 -24.81 -0.03
CA VAL A 213 4.94 -24.12 -1.14
C VAL A 213 6.40 -24.53 -1.23
N LEU A 214 7.14 -24.48 -0.11
CA LEU A 214 8.60 -24.66 -0.08
C LEU A 214 9.01 -26.13 -0.30
N ASN A 215 8.14 -27.09 -0.05
CA ASN A 215 8.36 -28.52 -0.35
C ASN A 215 8.29 -28.88 -1.84
N ARG A 216 8.07 -27.92 -2.74
CA ARG A 216 7.94 -28.15 -4.19
C ARG A 216 9.14 -27.59 -4.93
N LYS A 217 9.45 -28.20 -6.10
CA LYS A 217 10.43 -27.59 -7.02
C LYS A 217 9.91 -26.26 -7.55
N LEU A 218 10.81 -25.30 -7.71
CA LEU A 218 10.48 -24.03 -8.36
C LEU A 218 9.97 -24.27 -9.80
N ARG A 219 9.11 -23.38 -10.28
CA ARG A 219 8.57 -23.40 -11.65
C ARG A 219 9.66 -23.02 -12.67
N PHE A 220 10.51 -22.06 -12.28
CA PHE A 220 11.67 -21.57 -13.02
C PHE A 220 12.74 -21.11 -12.02
N ALA A 221 13.98 -20.96 -12.49
CA ALA A 221 15.07 -20.46 -11.65
C ALA A 221 14.82 -18.99 -11.26
N PRO A 222 15.14 -18.56 -10.02
CA PRO A 222 14.96 -17.19 -9.56
C PRO A 222 15.55 -16.18 -10.54
N GLY A 223 14.84 -15.09 -10.79
CA GLY A 223 15.22 -14.02 -11.72
C GLY A 223 15.04 -14.33 -13.20
N LYS A 224 14.61 -15.53 -13.60
CA LYS A 224 14.50 -15.91 -15.03
C LYS A 224 13.14 -15.62 -15.65
N SER A 225 12.09 -15.51 -14.86
CA SER A 225 10.73 -15.23 -15.33
C SER A 225 9.92 -14.62 -14.19
N ASN A 226 8.67 -14.25 -14.47
CA ASN A 226 7.75 -13.66 -13.49
C ASN A 226 6.58 -14.60 -13.23
N SER A 227 6.17 -14.69 -11.98
CA SER A 227 4.92 -15.32 -11.54
C SER A 227 4.41 -14.57 -10.32
N TYR A 228 3.34 -13.78 -10.51
CA TYR A 228 2.74 -13.01 -9.42
C TYR A 228 2.50 -13.90 -8.19
N SER A 229 2.95 -13.45 -7.01
CA SER A 229 2.87 -14.23 -5.78
C SER A 229 2.45 -13.36 -4.59
N ASN A 230 1.31 -13.70 -3.99
CA ASN A 230 0.89 -13.15 -2.70
C ASN A 230 1.73 -13.77 -1.58
N PHE A 231 2.01 -15.08 -1.69
CA PHE A 231 2.89 -15.78 -0.74
C PHE A 231 4.27 -15.09 -0.64
N GLY A 232 4.85 -14.66 -1.77
CA GLY A 232 6.11 -13.91 -1.76
C GLY A 232 6.03 -12.62 -0.94
N TYR A 233 4.91 -11.90 -0.99
CA TYR A 233 4.72 -10.68 -0.19
C TYR A 233 4.36 -10.94 1.27
N MET A 234 3.74 -12.08 1.59
CA MET A 234 3.63 -12.52 2.99
C MET A 234 5.02 -12.82 3.58
N LEU A 235 5.93 -13.42 2.81
CA LEU A 235 7.32 -13.60 3.24
C LEU A 235 8.07 -12.26 3.42
N LEU A 236 7.80 -11.25 2.58
CA LEU A 236 8.36 -9.91 2.78
C LEU A 236 7.85 -9.28 4.09
N THR A 237 6.62 -9.57 4.51
CA THR A 237 6.11 -9.15 5.82
C THR A 237 6.96 -9.73 6.94
N GLU A 238 7.23 -11.03 6.91
CA GLU A 238 8.08 -11.72 7.88
C GLU A 238 9.53 -11.21 7.86
N ILE A 239 10.05 -10.87 6.67
CA ILE A 239 11.39 -10.28 6.55
C ILE A 239 11.43 -8.92 7.25
N ILE A 240 10.39 -8.09 7.09
CA ILE A 240 10.30 -6.81 7.80
C ILE A 240 10.30 -7.05 9.31
N GLU A 241 9.44 -7.93 9.84
CA GLU A 241 9.38 -8.23 11.27
C GLU A 241 10.71 -8.75 11.80
N ARG A 242 11.34 -9.65 11.08
CA ARG A 242 12.62 -10.26 11.49
C ARG A 242 13.80 -9.29 11.50
N VAL A 243 13.88 -8.46 10.47
CA VAL A 243 14.98 -7.51 10.31
C VAL A 243 14.77 -6.28 11.21
N SER A 244 13.53 -5.81 11.37
CA SER A 244 13.22 -4.68 12.22
C SER A 244 13.15 -5.04 13.71
N GLY A 245 12.72 -6.25 14.04
CA GLY A 245 12.38 -6.64 15.41
C GLY A 245 11.06 -6.03 15.88
N GLU A 246 10.31 -5.38 14.99
CA GLU A 246 9.01 -4.77 15.22
C GLU A 246 7.91 -5.58 14.50
N GLU A 247 6.69 -5.56 15.00
CA GLU A 247 5.56 -6.16 14.31
C GLU A 247 5.29 -5.40 12.99
N TYR A 248 4.85 -6.09 11.94
CA TYR A 248 4.77 -5.53 10.58
C TYR A 248 3.96 -4.24 10.50
N GLU A 249 2.73 -4.23 11.05
CA GLU A 249 1.86 -3.05 10.99
C GLU A 249 2.48 -1.87 11.75
N GLU A 250 3.07 -2.15 12.92
CA GLU A 250 3.72 -1.13 13.73
C GLU A 250 4.96 -0.55 13.04
N TYR A 251 5.81 -1.42 12.44
CA TYR A 251 6.95 -0.96 11.66
C TYR A 251 6.52 -0.04 10.50
N ILE A 252 5.56 -0.50 9.70
CA ILE A 252 5.08 0.28 8.55
C ILE A 252 4.44 1.60 9.00
N ARG A 253 3.63 1.57 10.04
CA ARG A 253 3.01 2.79 10.58
C ARG A 253 4.07 3.82 10.97
N LYS A 254 5.05 3.41 11.75
CA LYS A 254 6.08 4.29 12.35
C LYS A 254 7.11 4.77 11.33
N HIS A 255 7.56 3.92 10.40
CA HIS A 255 8.68 4.22 9.50
C HIS A 255 8.25 4.61 8.08
N VAL A 256 6.99 4.37 7.71
CA VAL A 256 6.46 4.68 6.37
C VAL A 256 5.28 5.64 6.46
N LEU A 257 4.22 5.31 7.19
CA LEU A 257 2.95 6.04 7.12
C LEU A 257 2.97 7.35 7.90
N GLU A 258 3.39 7.33 9.16
CA GLU A 258 3.47 8.55 10.00
C GLU A 258 4.43 9.60 9.42
N PRO A 259 5.63 9.24 8.89
CA PRO A 259 6.48 10.20 8.19
C PRO A 259 5.82 10.86 6.97
N CYS A 260 4.88 10.15 6.30
CA CYS A 260 4.06 10.75 5.23
C CYS A 260 2.88 11.58 5.75
N GLY A 261 2.56 11.53 7.06
CA GLY A 261 1.33 12.13 7.61
C GLY A 261 0.07 11.27 7.44
N CYS A 262 0.22 9.98 7.16
CA CYS A 262 -0.88 9.01 7.05
C CYS A 262 -1.13 8.37 8.43
N TYR A 263 -2.23 8.70 9.08
CA TYR A 263 -2.52 8.27 10.45
C TYR A 263 -3.73 7.33 10.58
N ASP A 264 -4.44 7.06 9.48
CA ASP A 264 -5.66 6.25 9.46
C ASP A 264 -5.61 5.18 8.36
N MET A 265 -4.45 4.51 8.28
CA MET A 265 -4.22 3.33 7.46
C MET A 265 -3.93 2.14 8.38
N HIS A 266 -4.63 1.02 8.18
CA HIS A 266 -4.62 -0.13 9.09
C HIS A 266 -4.63 -1.46 8.33
N ILE A 267 -4.33 -2.57 9.03
CA ILE A 267 -4.56 -3.92 8.52
C ILE A 267 -6.03 -4.28 8.72
N ALA A 268 -6.70 -4.72 7.65
CA ALA A 268 -8.11 -5.11 7.66
C ALA A 268 -8.37 -6.32 8.56
N ASN A 269 -9.52 -6.32 9.18
CA ASN A 269 -10.08 -7.48 9.86
C ASN A 269 -10.92 -8.35 8.91
N ASN A 270 -11.29 -9.57 9.37
CA ASN A 270 -11.95 -10.57 8.54
C ASN A 270 -13.47 -10.43 8.50
N TYR A 271 -14.08 -9.85 9.54
CA TYR A 271 -15.53 -9.83 9.73
C TYR A 271 -16.11 -8.41 9.74
N TYR A 272 -17.39 -8.28 9.45
CA TYR A 272 -18.06 -6.98 9.37
C TYR A 272 -18.08 -6.26 10.72
N GLU A 273 -18.26 -7.00 11.80
CA GLU A 273 -18.34 -6.48 13.17
C GLU A 273 -16.98 -5.95 13.68
N GLU A 274 -15.89 -6.33 13.02
CA GLU A 274 -14.53 -5.97 13.36
C GLU A 274 -14.01 -4.79 12.55
N LYS A 275 -14.80 -4.27 11.59
CA LYS A 275 -14.38 -3.16 10.74
C LYS A 275 -14.15 -1.89 11.56
N TYR A 276 -13.25 -1.04 11.10
CA TYR A 276 -13.01 0.26 11.71
C TYR A 276 -14.24 1.17 11.60
N PRO A 277 -14.43 2.14 12.52
CA PRO A 277 -15.65 2.96 12.57
C PRO A 277 -15.96 3.72 11.27
N ASN A 278 -14.93 4.17 10.53
CA ASN A 278 -15.03 4.87 9.25
C ASN A 278 -14.77 3.96 8.05
N GLU A 279 -14.61 2.65 8.25
CA GLU A 279 -14.40 1.68 7.17
C GLU A 279 -15.71 1.39 6.43
N SER A 280 -15.64 1.39 5.11
CA SER A 280 -16.79 1.10 4.24
C SER A 280 -17.20 -0.36 4.31
N ARG A 281 -18.52 -0.62 4.14
CA ARG A 281 -19.04 -1.96 3.82
C ARG A 281 -18.60 -2.39 2.43
N TYR A 282 -18.34 -3.69 2.24
CA TYR A 282 -17.94 -4.28 0.96
C TYR A 282 -19.08 -5.02 0.29
N PHE A 283 -19.13 -4.95 -1.05
CA PHE A 283 -20.18 -5.55 -1.88
C PHE A 283 -19.54 -6.37 -3.02
N VAL A 284 -20.00 -7.62 -3.17
CA VAL A 284 -19.61 -8.43 -4.33
C VAL A 284 -20.58 -8.23 -5.48
N HIS A 285 -20.10 -8.43 -6.71
CA HIS A 285 -20.94 -8.50 -7.89
C HIS A 285 -21.96 -9.64 -7.75
N GLU A 286 -23.16 -9.46 -8.27
CA GLU A 286 -24.28 -10.42 -8.14
C GLU A 286 -23.95 -11.83 -8.62
N GLY A 287 -23.09 -11.98 -9.64
CA GLY A 287 -22.65 -13.26 -10.20
C GLY A 287 -21.58 -14.00 -9.40
N ASP A 288 -20.93 -13.36 -8.41
CA ASP A 288 -19.78 -13.93 -7.70
C ASP A 288 -20.15 -14.82 -6.50
N GLY A 289 -21.44 -15.06 -6.27
CA GLY A 289 -21.92 -15.75 -5.07
C GLY A 289 -21.68 -14.90 -3.81
N LYS A 290 -22.76 -14.34 -3.27
CA LYS A 290 -22.68 -13.44 -2.11
C LYS A 290 -22.29 -14.18 -0.83
N VAL A 291 -22.63 -15.48 -0.74
CA VAL A 291 -22.42 -16.33 0.44
C VAL A 291 -21.53 -17.51 0.08
N VAL A 292 -20.53 -17.76 0.91
CA VAL A 292 -19.56 -18.84 0.77
C VAL A 292 -19.33 -19.54 2.09
N GLN A 293 -18.72 -20.72 2.07
CA GLN A 293 -18.25 -21.38 3.29
C GLN A 293 -17.11 -20.58 3.91
N GLU A 294 -17.15 -20.40 5.21
CA GLU A 294 -16.13 -19.67 5.97
C GLU A 294 -14.74 -20.27 5.80
N TYR A 295 -13.73 -19.40 5.70
CA TYR A 295 -12.34 -19.79 5.41
C TYR A 295 -11.70 -20.69 6.50
N ASN A 296 -12.19 -20.58 7.75
CA ASN A 296 -11.66 -21.28 8.91
C ASN A 296 -12.12 -22.74 9.04
N GLY A 297 -12.94 -23.24 8.12
CA GLY A 297 -13.41 -24.62 8.15
C GLY A 297 -14.56 -24.91 9.11
N SER A 298 -15.13 -23.91 9.77
CA SER A 298 -16.25 -24.06 10.72
C SER A 298 -17.52 -24.67 10.11
N GLY A 299 -17.64 -24.66 8.77
CA GLY A 299 -18.86 -25.04 8.05
C GLY A 299 -19.91 -23.92 7.98
N ARG A 300 -19.72 -22.79 8.68
CA ARG A 300 -20.60 -21.63 8.64
C ARG A 300 -20.63 -21.02 7.23
N MET A 301 -21.80 -20.55 6.81
CA MET A 301 -21.95 -19.78 5.60
C MET A 301 -21.90 -18.29 5.94
N VAL A 302 -21.03 -17.55 5.24
CA VAL A 302 -20.71 -16.13 5.50
C VAL A 302 -20.79 -15.32 4.22
N GLU A 303 -20.94 -13.99 4.33
CA GLU A 303 -20.77 -13.11 3.17
C GLU A 303 -19.33 -13.25 2.65
N ARG A 304 -19.18 -13.37 1.32
CA ARG A 304 -17.85 -13.57 0.69
C ARG A 304 -16.82 -12.49 1.09
N CYS A 305 -17.27 -11.25 1.31
CA CYS A 305 -16.41 -10.16 1.75
C CYS A 305 -15.97 -10.28 3.21
N TYR A 306 -16.69 -11.05 4.03
CA TYR A 306 -16.54 -11.15 5.47
C TYR A 306 -16.42 -12.61 5.89
N GLY A 307 -15.20 -13.10 6.07
CA GLY A 307 -14.92 -14.49 6.41
C GLY A 307 -14.86 -15.46 5.21
N GLY A 308 -14.97 -14.97 3.95
CA GLY A 308 -14.75 -15.81 2.76
C GLY A 308 -13.28 -16.10 2.48
N ASN A 309 -12.38 -15.26 2.98
CA ASN A 309 -10.93 -15.44 2.97
C ASN A 309 -10.34 -14.91 4.27
N ASP A 310 -9.14 -15.37 4.63
CA ASP A 310 -8.35 -14.77 5.69
C ASP A 310 -7.64 -13.54 5.15
N ILE A 311 -8.27 -12.37 5.33
CA ILE A 311 -7.73 -11.09 4.85
C ILE A 311 -6.62 -10.61 5.78
N ASN A 312 -6.80 -10.77 7.10
CA ASN A 312 -5.83 -10.33 8.09
C ASN A 312 -4.47 -11.01 7.88
N LEU A 313 -4.46 -12.33 7.62
CA LEU A 313 -3.23 -13.08 7.34
C LEU A 313 -2.47 -12.59 6.10
N LEU A 314 -3.15 -11.94 5.13
CA LEU A 314 -2.46 -11.38 3.97
C LEU A 314 -1.48 -10.27 4.35
N LYS A 315 -1.71 -9.57 5.47
CA LYS A 315 -0.89 -8.44 5.92
C LYS A 315 -0.44 -7.56 4.71
N GLY A 316 0.85 -7.41 4.51
CA GLY A 316 1.43 -6.63 3.41
C GLY A 316 1.16 -7.15 1.99
N ALA A 317 0.67 -8.37 1.82
CA ALA A 317 0.29 -8.89 0.52
C ALA A 317 -1.06 -8.34 0.02
N GLY A 318 -1.95 -7.85 0.94
CA GLY A 318 -3.27 -7.43 0.48
C GLY A 318 -4.25 -6.93 1.54
N ALA A 319 -3.84 -6.71 2.79
CA ALA A 319 -4.77 -6.43 3.87
C ALA A 319 -4.94 -4.96 4.26
N TRP A 320 -4.16 -4.03 3.72
CA TRP A 320 -4.28 -2.62 4.09
C TRP A 320 -5.65 -2.04 3.73
N VAL A 321 -6.19 -1.23 4.65
CA VAL A 321 -7.31 -0.31 4.44
C VAL A 321 -6.82 1.12 4.53
N CYS A 322 -7.30 1.98 3.65
CA CYS A 322 -7.02 3.42 3.67
C CYS A 322 -8.08 4.20 2.88
N SER A 323 -8.06 5.52 3.00
CA SER A 323 -8.77 6.43 2.11
C SER A 323 -7.98 6.70 0.82
N ALA A 324 -8.65 7.19 -0.22
CA ALA A 324 -7.96 7.67 -1.42
C ALA A 324 -7.08 8.90 -1.12
N ALA A 325 -7.41 9.68 -0.11
CA ALA A 325 -6.66 10.87 0.30
C ALA A 325 -5.32 10.51 0.95
N GLU A 326 -5.31 9.61 1.95
CA GLU A 326 -4.05 9.18 2.57
C GLU A 326 -3.21 8.31 1.63
N LEU A 327 -3.86 7.52 0.75
CA LEU A 327 -3.12 6.82 -0.31
C LEU A 327 -2.47 7.80 -1.30
N ALA A 328 -3.13 8.94 -1.59
CA ALA A 328 -2.56 10.00 -2.40
C ALA A 328 -1.36 10.65 -1.71
N LEU A 329 -1.46 10.90 -0.42
CA LEU A 329 -0.38 11.47 0.38
C LEU A 329 0.84 10.55 0.39
N LEU A 330 0.64 9.24 0.64
CA LEU A 330 1.72 8.24 0.53
C LEU A 330 2.37 8.23 -0.86
N VAL A 331 1.56 8.25 -1.94
CA VAL A 331 2.11 8.23 -3.32
C VAL A 331 2.93 9.48 -3.62
N ALA A 332 2.47 10.66 -3.19
CA ALA A 332 3.19 11.92 -3.36
C ALA A 332 4.49 11.99 -2.51
N SER A 333 4.58 11.18 -1.43
CA SER A 333 5.78 11.10 -0.57
C SER A 333 6.80 10.05 -1.03
N ILE A 334 6.61 9.41 -2.20
CA ILE A 334 7.50 8.35 -2.73
C ILE A 334 7.65 8.44 -4.26
N ASP A 335 7.36 9.57 -4.88
CA ASP A 335 7.34 9.67 -6.35
C ASP A 335 8.58 10.29 -6.98
N GLY A 336 9.50 10.79 -6.16
CA GLY A 336 10.76 11.39 -6.59
C GLY A 336 10.58 12.76 -7.24
N LYS A 337 9.48 13.48 -6.95
CA LYS A 337 9.20 14.80 -7.52
C LYS A 337 9.47 15.91 -6.52
N PRO A 338 9.80 17.12 -7.00
CA PRO A 338 9.92 18.28 -6.12
C PRO A 338 8.52 18.79 -5.74
N GLY A 339 8.23 18.91 -4.46
CA GLY A 339 6.95 19.40 -3.94
C GLY A 339 6.77 18.98 -2.50
N LEU A 340 6.29 17.77 -2.28
CA LEU A 340 6.30 17.14 -0.98
C LEU A 340 7.66 16.46 -0.75
N GLU A 341 8.15 16.44 0.48
CA GLU A 341 9.39 15.75 0.82
C GLU A 341 9.17 14.24 0.76
N ASP A 342 9.95 13.56 -0.07
CA ASP A 342 9.92 12.10 -0.15
C ASP A 342 10.49 11.47 1.12
N ILE A 343 9.87 10.36 1.55
CA ILE A 343 10.38 9.53 2.65
C ILE A 343 11.48 8.57 2.21
N LEU A 344 11.65 8.39 0.90
CA LEU A 344 12.68 7.57 0.28
C LEU A 344 13.74 8.44 -0.40
N LEU A 345 14.98 7.94 -0.45
CA LEU A 345 16.03 8.56 -1.24
C LEU A 345 15.71 8.44 -2.75
N PRO A 346 16.15 9.40 -3.58
CA PRO A 346 15.93 9.37 -5.03
C PRO A 346 16.37 8.05 -5.69
N GLU A 347 17.48 7.47 -5.25
CA GLU A 347 18.02 6.20 -5.75
C GLU A 347 17.07 5.03 -5.44
N SER A 348 16.43 5.03 -4.28
CA SER A 348 15.44 4.03 -3.89
C SER A 348 14.18 4.12 -4.76
N VAL A 349 13.72 5.34 -5.07
CA VAL A 349 12.60 5.55 -5.99
C VAL A 349 12.95 5.08 -7.39
N GLU A 350 14.16 5.38 -7.88
CA GLU A 350 14.66 4.89 -9.18
C GLU A 350 14.67 3.36 -9.23
N ASP A 351 15.18 2.69 -8.19
CA ASP A 351 15.18 1.22 -8.07
C ASP A 351 13.76 0.63 -8.08
N MET A 352 12.82 1.30 -7.42
CA MET A 352 11.42 0.87 -7.39
C MET A 352 10.78 0.90 -8.77
N ILE A 353 11.03 1.92 -9.57
CA ILE A 353 10.41 2.07 -10.89
C ILE A 353 11.20 1.40 -12.02
N TRP A 354 12.46 1.03 -11.78
CA TRP A 354 13.30 0.38 -12.80
C TRP A 354 12.85 -1.05 -13.09
N CYS A 355 12.82 -1.42 -14.36
CA CYS A 355 12.57 -2.77 -14.84
C CYS A 355 13.62 -3.19 -15.87
N ARG A 356 14.21 -4.36 -15.70
CA ARG A 356 15.18 -4.91 -16.65
C ARG A 356 14.54 -5.23 -17.99
N ARG A 357 13.33 -5.78 -17.98
CA ARG A 357 12.54 -6.11 -19.16
C ARG A 357 11.16 -5.47 -19.04
N LYS A 358 10.54 -5.18 -20.16
CA LYS A 358 9.20 -4.55 -20.19
C LYS A 358 8.12 -5.37 -19.47
N GLU A 359 8.24 -6.69 -19.50
CA GLU A 359 7.31 -7.61 -18.86
C GLU A 359 7.59 -7.86 -17.37
N ASP A 360 8.69 -7.33 -16.83
CA ASP A 360 9.03 -7.48 -15.41
C ASP A 360 8.12 -6.61 -14.54
N TYR A 361 7.81 -7.10 -13.36
CA TYR A 361 7.20 -6.27 -12.30
C TYR A 361 8.26 -5.32 -11.74
N ALA A 362 7.87 -4.09 -11.56
CA ALA A 362 8.64 -3.11 -10.79
C ALA A 362 8.45 -3.36 -9.27
N ILE A 363 9.30 -2.80 -8.44
CA ILE A 363 9.19 -2.96 -6.99
C ILE A 363 7.96 -2.19 -6.49
N GLY A 364 6.97 -2.92 -5.99
CA GLY A 364 5.71 -2.36 -5.51
C GLY A 364 4.70 -1.97 -6.60
N TRP A 365 5.10 -1.80 -7.87
CA TRP A 365 4.23 -1.42 -8.99
C TRP A 365 3.91 -2.61 -9.91
N ASN A 366 2.74 -2.58 -10.57
CA ASN A 366 2.41 -3.59 -11.59
C ASN A 366 3.15 -3.33 -12.90
N GLU A 367 3.19 -2.07 -13.30
CA GLU A 367 3.83 -1.61 -14.53
C GLU A 367 4.42 -0.22 -14.30
N THR A 368 5.64 0.00 -14.77
CA THR A 368 6.27 1.31 -14.87
C THR A 368 6.73 1.51 -16.31
N ASN A 369 6.37 2.65 -16.89
CA ASN A 369 6.72 2.96 -18.26
C ASN A 369 6.96 4.48 -18.41
N PRO A 370 8.13 4.93 -18.86
CA PRO A 370 8.44 6.35 -18.97
C PRO A 370 7.46 7.14 -19.86
N LYS A 371 6.81 6.47 -20.84
CA LYS A 371 5.85 7.11 -21.77
C LYS A 371 4.40 6.98 -21.33
N LYS A 372 4.06 6.01 -20.49
CA LYS A 372 2.69 5.72 -20.07
C LYS A 372 2.42 5.98 -18.60
N GLY A 373 3.50 6.17 -17.83
CA GLY A 373 3.44 6.31 -16.37
C GLY A 373 3.46 4.99 -15.63
N TRP A 374 3.03 5.00 -14.38
CA TRP A 374 3.05 3.87 -13.46
C TRP A 374 1.63 3.44 -13.12
N ILE A 375 1.44 2.15 -12.91
CA ILE A 375 0.14 1.59 -12.53
C ILE A 375 0.33 0.66 -11.33
N ARG A 376 -0.51 0.84 -10.33
CA ARG A 376 -0.71 -0.12 -9.25
C ARG A 376 -2.19 -0.46 -9.11
N THR A 377 -2.51 -1.75 -8.99
CA THR A 377 -3.89 -2.21 -8.89
C THR A 377 -4.11 -3.16 -7.72
N GLY A 378 -5.32 -3.19 -7.23
CA GLY A 378 -5.76 -4.12 -6.20
C GLY A 378 -7.17 -4.63 -6.46
N THR A 379 -7.39 -5.94 -6.24
CA THR A 379 -8.70 -6.58 -6.39
C THR A 379 -8.86 -7.68 -5.37
N LEU A 380 -9.95 -7.63 -4.62
CA LEU A 380 -10.46 -8.66 -3.72
C LEU A 380 -11.99 -8.74 -3.85
N ALA A 381 -12.63 -9.70 -3.17
CA ALA A 381 -14.06 -9.67 -2.99
C ALA A 381 -14.50 -8.33 -2.36
N GLY A 382 -15.37 -7.60 -3.03
CA GLY A 382 -15.83 -6.29 -2.59
C GLY A 382 -14.83 -5.15 -2.78
N THR A 383 -13.74 -5.32 -3.54
CA THR A 383 -12.68 -4.30 -3.62
C THR A 383 -12.15 -4.16 -5.03
N ASN A 384 -12.04 -2.91 -5.50
CA ASN A 384 -11.23 -2.51 -6.64
C ASN A 384 -10.43 -1.24 -6.29
N ALA A 385 -9.13 -1.26 -6.51
CA ALA A 385 -8.24 -0.13 -6.30
C ALA A 385 -7.33 0.06 -7.52
N VAL A 386 -7.17 1.31 -7.96
CA VAL A 386 -6.30 1.65 -9.09
C VAL A 386 -5.58 2.96 -8.80
N ILE A 387 -4.27 2.94 -8.90
CA ILE A 387 -3.41 4.12 -8.94
C ILE A 387 -2.85 4.21 -10.36
N LYS A 388 -2.98 5.35 -11.02
CA LYS A 388 -2.34 5.65 -12.29
C LYS A 388 -1.58 6.97 -12.17
N TYR A 389 -0.27 6.86 -12.19
CA TYR A 389 0.65 7.98 -12.20
C TYR A 389 1.03 8.27 -13.67
N PHE A 390 0.74 9.47 -14.16
CA PHE A 390 1.01 9.88 -15.53
C PHE A 390 2.43 10.47 -15.67
N PRO A 391 3.04 10.44 -16.87
CA PRO A 391 4.42 10.91 -17.07
C PRO A 391 4.66 12.39 -16.76
N ASP A 392 3.62 13.20 -16.77
CA ASP A 392 3.67 14.64 -16.46
C ASP A 392 3.49 14.97 -14.97
N GLY A 393 3.46 13.94 -14.10
CA GLY A 393 3.37 14.11 -12.64
C GLY A 393 1.94 14.18 -12.10
N GLU A 394 0.92 14.04 -12.94
CA GLU A 394 -0.46 13.92 -12.46
C GLU A 394 -0.73 12.47 -12.01
N CYS A 395 -1.30 12.25 -10.83
CA CYS A 395 -1.68 10.93 -10.35
C CYS A 395 -3.19 10.87 -10.07
N TRP A 396 -3.84 9.81 -10.54
CA TRP A 396 -5.26 9.54 -10.34
C TRP A 396 -5.44 8.24 -9.57
N ILE A 397 -6.24 8.30 -8.50
CA ILE A 397 -6.52 7.19 -7.59
C ILE A 397 -8.01 6.93 -7.58
N PHE A 398 -8.39 5.68 -7.75
CA PHE A 398 -9.77 5.22 -7.65
C PHE A 398 -9.84 4.04 -6.70
N LEU A 399 -10.66 4.16 -5.67
CA LEU A 399 -11.00 3.10 -4.74
C LEU A 399 -12.48 2.78 -4.84
N SER A 400 -12.86 1.51 -4.76
CA SER A 400 -14.26 1.10 -4.70
C SER A 400 -14.46 -0.04 -3.71
N ASN A 401 -15.52 0.06 -2.92
CA ASN A 401 -15.98 -0.96 -1.99
C ASN A 401 -16.83 -2.07 -2.67
N THR A 402 -16.73 -2.17 -4.00
CA THR A 402 -17.49 -3.15 -4.79
C THR A 402 -16.61 -3.85 -5.80
N SER A 403 -16.62 -5.18 -5.84
CA SER A 403 -15.96 -5.95 -6.92
C SER A 403 -16.87 -6.05 -8.16
N THR A 404 -16.26 -6.28 -9.34
CA THR A 404 -16.98 -6.39 -10.62
C THR A 404 -16.72 -7.74 -11.28
N TRP A 405 -17.58 -8.13 -12.24
CA TRP A 405 -17.43 -9.37 -13.01
C TRP A 405 -16.17 -9.44 -13.89
N LYS A 406 -15.43 -8.33 -14.03
CA LYS A 406 -14.13 -8.30 -14.71
C LYS A 406 -12.96 -8.68 -13.78
N GLY A 407 -13.22 -8.74 -12.47
CA GLY A 407 -12.19 -9.05 -11.50
C GLY A 407 -10.94 -8.21 -11.69
N PRO A 408 -9.74 -8.84 -11.71
CA PRO A 408 -8.47 -8.11 -11.87
C PRO A 408 -8.32 -7.30 -13.16
N ASN A 409 -9.13 -7.57 -14.19
CA ASN A 409 -9.08 -6.82 -15.46
C ASN A 409 -9.90 -5.51 -15.43
N HIS A 410 -10.66 -5.24 -14.38
CA HIS A 410 -11.48 -4.03 -14.27
C HIS A 410 -10.65 -2.75 -14.34
N PHE A 411 -9.41 -2.76 -13.83
CA PHE A 411 -8.51 -1.61 -13.85
C PHE A 411 -8.36 -0.97 -15.24
N ARG A 412 -8.43 -1.75 -16.33
CA ARG A 412 -8.31 -1.25 -17.71
C ARG A 412 -9.41 -0.24 -18.04
N TYR A 413 -10.61 -0.48 -17.54
CA TYR A 413 -11.77 0.41 -17.74
C TYR A 413 -11.69 1.63 -16.82
N THR A 414 -11.15 1.45 -15.59
CA THR A 414 -10.86 2.57 -14.69
C THR A 414 -9.79 3.49 -15.28
N CYS A 415 -8.72 2.95 -15.87
CA CYS A 415 -7.73 3.75 -16.59
C CYS A 415 -8.34 4.52 -17.79
N GLN A 416 -9.29 3.91 -18.51
CA GLN A 416 -10.03 4.62 -19.59
C GLN A 416 -10.92 5.74 -19.02
N LEU A 417 -11.50 5.55 -17.84
CA LEU A 417 -12.21 6.63 -17.14
C LEU A 417 -11.24 7.76 -16.82
N PHE A 418 -10.09 7.47 -16.23
CA PHE A 418 -9.07 8.49 -15.92
C PHE A 418 -8.65 9.27 -17.17
N ASP A 419 -8.35 8.59 -18.28
CA ASP A 419 -7.94 9.25 -19.53
C ASP A 419 -9.03 10.23 -20.02
N LYS A 420 -10.31 9.87 -19.89
CA LYS A 420 -11.44 10.73 -20.27
C LYS A 420 -11.63 11.90 -19.28
N LEU A 421 -11.63 11.63 -17.98
CA LEU A 421 -11.78 12.67 -16.96
C LEU A 421 -10.64 13.66 -17.03
N ARG A 422 -9.41 13.16 -17.16
CA ARG A 422 -8.22 13.98 -17.28
C ARG A 422 -8.28 14.89 -18.52
N LYS A 423 -8.61 14.33 -19.67
CA LYS A 423 -8.74 15.09 -20.92
C LYS A 423 -9.78 16.23 -20.82
N ASP A 424 -10.93 15.94 -20.20
CA ASP A 424 -12.07 16.85 -20.24
C ASP A 424 -12.11 17.83 -19.05
N TYR A 425 -11.49 17.48 -17.91
CA TYR A 425 -11.66 18.24 -16.66
C TYR A 425 -10.37 18.61 -15.95
N SER A 426 -9.21 17.97 -16.21
CA SER A 426 -7.99 18.25 -15.44
C SER A 426 -7.63 19.74 -15.39
N ALA A 427 -7.71 20.43 -16.52
CA ALA A 427 -7.44 21.87 -16.58
C ALA A 427 -8.46 22.75 -15.81
N ALA A 428 -9.66 22.24 -15.55
CA ALA A 428 -10.69 22.95 -14.80
C ALA A 428 -10.61 22.74 -13.29
N ILE A 429 -9.95 21.66 -12.85
CA ILE A 429 -9.70 21.41 -11.43
C ILE A 429 -8.74 22.49 -10.91
N PRO A 430 -9.15 23.30 -9.90
CA PRO A 430 -8.31 24.38 -9.38
C PRO A 430 -6.98 23.87 -8.81
N SER A 431 -5.96 24.70 -8.92
CA SER A 431 -4.71 24.50 -8.18
C SER A 431 -4.95 24.84 -6.71
N ARG A 432 -5.12 23.83 -5.89
CA ARG A 432 -5.26 23.89 -4.43
C ARG A 432 -4.44 22.75 -3.82
N ASN A 433 -4.14 22.82 -2.55
CA ASN A 433 -3.53 21.72 -1.82
C ASN A 433 -4.41 21.28 -0.65
N LEU A 434 -5.17 20.20 -0.85
CA LEU A 434 -6.03 19.63 0.19
C LEU A 434 -5.24 18.78 1.22
N PHE A 435 -3.92 18.62 1.07
CA PHE A 435 -3.07 18.06 2.12
C PHE A 435 -2.83 19.05 3.27
N GLU A 436 -2.93 20.35 3.00
CA GLU A 436 -2.61 21.44 3.94
C GLU A 436 -3.81 21.99 4.72
N ILE A 437 -5.00 21.41 4.56
CA ILE A 437 -6.24 21.88 5.21
C ILE A 437 -6.36 21.44 6.66
#